data_8c8f9d2549863ac9f752e5fb31d6fb21
#
_entry.id   8c8f9d2549863ac9f752e5fb31d6fb21
#
_cell.length_a   1.000
_cell.length_b   1.000
_cell.length_c   1.000
_cell.angle_alpha   90.00
_cell.angle_beta   90.00
_cell.angle_gamma   90.00
#
_symmetry.space_group_name_H-M   'P 1'
#
loop_
_entity.id
_entity.type
_entity.pdbx_description
1 polymer ?
#
loop_
_entity_poly.entity_id
_entity_poly.type
_entity_poly.pdbx_seq_one_letter_code
_entity_poly.pdbx_strand_id
1 'polypeptide(L)'
;MIRKNYHRGIITVFLCLSMLGLQAQTWLNVMDFGARKDSTGSNTSVIKKAIAAAVKRGGGTIYFPAGKYITGPIHLKSNITIHIDAGAELHFSDNFDDYLPMVESRWEGTAVTNFSPLFYGNNLENISIQGRGTIDGHGKKWWGYSEVEVKKQKEDSKWQVEFKRLNKDVLAPDLPGWIERGFLRPPFIQFLNCKNVQIKDIKIQNSPFWTINPQYCDNVTVDGVTIDNPPSPNTDGINPESCSNVRIANCHISVGDDCITIKSGKDRSGRKINIPAENYTITNCTMLRGHGGVVIGSEMSGGVKNIVISNCIFDGTDRGIRLKTARGRGGIVENIQVSNIVMRGIRDQAVVMDMEYAKSEPGPISERTPKFRNIFINNLSGTTNRIGYMRGLAEMPIENVVFSDINMQGSTGFSAVNVNGLTLTNVNVSIKQGSLLSVNNGKELNILNVKNTTPVVEKSLIELENCESVNVQGCFPTGGTSLFLDLIGAANESIYVHGNNLARVKQILRGTYKSGQFTSNINPSETK
;
A
#
# COMPACT_ATOMS: atom_id res chain seq x y z
N MET A 1 29.80 -17.44 -76.22
CA MET A 1 28.56 -18.11 -75.78
C MET A 1 28.84 -18.90 -74.50
N ILE A 2 28.94 -18.24 -73.34
CA ILE A 2 28.92 -18.87 -72.01
C ILE A 2 28.46 -17.82 -71.03
N ARG A 3 27.19 -17.87 -70.68
CA ARG A 3 26.60 -17.19 -69.49
C ARG A 3 25.33 -17.95 -69.16
N LYS A 4 25.31 -18.61 -68.02
CA LYS A 4 24.16 -18.95 -67.16
C LYS A 4 24.56 -20.13 -66.30
N ASN A 5 24.76 -19.88 -65.00
CA ASN A 5 24.49 -20.86 -63.89
C ASN A 5 25.17 -20.45 -62.56
N TYR A 6 25.00 -19.18 -62.11
CA TYR A 6 25.46 -18.79 -60.76
C TYR A 6 24.36 -18.31 -59.82
N HIS A 7 23.07 -18.42 -60.18
CA HIS A 7 22.00 -17.86 -59.35
C HIS A 7 21.13 -18.87 -58.58
N ARG A 8 21.40 -20.19 -58.67
CA ARG A 8 20.60 -21.19 -57.93
C ARG A 8 21.22 -21.68 -56.61
N GLY A 9 22.49 -21.42 -56.34
CA GLY A 9 23.19 -21.89 -55.13
C GLY A 9 23.01 -20.99 -53.90
N ILE A 10 22.73 -19.69 -54.07
CA ILE A 10 22.71 -18.71 -52.96
C ILE A 10 21.34 -18.65 -52.24
N ILE A 11 20.26 -18.98 -52.94
CA ILE A 11 18.90 -18.93 -52.34
C ILE A 11 18.65 -20.12 -51.39
N THR A 12 19.26 -21.26 -51.60
CA THR A 12 19.07 -22.45 -50.75
C THR A 12 19.81 -22.35 -49.41
N VAL A 13 20.92 -21.63 -49.34
CA VAL A 13 21.68 -21.43 -48.08
C VAL A 13 21.02 -20.40 -47.17
N PHE A 14 20.32 -19.40 -47.73
CA PHE A 14 19.60 -18.40 -46.91
C PHE A 14 18.29 -18.94 -46.30
N LEU A 15 17.63 -19.95 -46.87
CA LEU A 15 16.46 -20.59 -46.30
C LEU A 15 16.78 -21.58 -45.15
N CYS A 16 17.99 -22.12 -45.08
CA CYS A 16 18.40 -22.99 -43.98
C CYS A 16 18.87 -22.25 -42.72
N LEU A 17 19.27 -20.95 -42.83
CA LEU A 17 19.72 -20.15 -41.70
C LEU A 17 18.58 -19.41 -40.97
N SER A 18 17.38 -19.37 -41.55
CA SER A 18 16.21 -18.75 -40.90
C SER A 18 15.37 -19.70 -40.03
N MET A 19 15.73 -20.98 -39.91
CA MET A 19 15.03 -21.93 -39.03
C MET A 19 15.67 -22.11 -37.64
N LEU A 20 16.69 -21.35 -37.31
CA LEU A 20 17.32 -21.40 -35.99
C LEU A 20 16.83 -20.18 -35.16
N GLY A 21 15.61 -20.25 -34.64
CA GLY A 21 15.22 -19.18 -33.71
C GLY A 21 13.78 -19.09 -33.26
N LEU A 22 12.88 -19.93 -33.68
CA LEU A 22 11.56 -20.04 -33.04
C LEU A 22 11.64 -21.13 -31.96
N GLN A 23 12.23 -20.80 -30.81
CA GLN A 23 11.93 -21.56 -29.60
C GLN A 23 10.48 -21.23 -29.23
N ALA A 24 9.55 -22.06 -29.68
CA ALA A 24 8.19 -22.03 -29.22
C ALA A 24 8.22 -22.11 -27.67
N GLN A 25 7.58 -21.18 -27.00
CA GLN A 25 7.46 -21.21 -25.55
C GLN A 25 6.97 -22.62 -25.16
N THR A 26 7.78 -23.36 -24.42
CA THR A 26 7.49 -24.76 -24.11
C THR A 26 6.47 -24.81 -22.99
N TRP A 27 5.27 -25.27 -23.31
CA TRP A 27 4.22 -25.58 -22.32
C TRP A 27 4.43 -27.00 -21.81
N LEU A 28 4.56 -27.14 -20.49
CA LEU A 28 4.66 -28.43 -19.80
C LEU A 28 3.38 -28.63 -18.99
N ASN A 29 2.51 -29.51 -19.50
CA ASN A 29 1.27 -29.83 -18.81
C ASN A 29 1.57 -30.68 -17.56
N VAL A 30 1.11 -30.28 -16.39
CA VAL A 30 1.35 -31.05 -15.14
C VAL A 30 0.77 -32.46 -15.22
N MET A 31 -0.25 -32.69 -16.04
CA MET A 31 -0.83 -34.01 -16.28
C MET A 31 0.17 -34.98 -16.89
N ASP A 32 1.08 -34.51 -17.74
CA ASP A 32 2.13 -35.34 -18.37
C ASP A 32 3.19 -35.83 -17.34
N PHE A 33 3.22 -35.19 -16.18
CA PHE A 33 4.07 -35.55 -15.03
C PHE A 33 3.33 -36.37 -13.97
N GLY A 34 2.07 -36.71 -14.21
CA GLY A 34 1.25 -37.53 -13.32
C GLY A 34 0.48 -36.74 -12.25
N ALA A 35 0.12 -35.49 -12.54
CA ALA A 35 -0.71 -34.69 -11.62
C ALA A 35 -2.11 -35.30 -11.44
N ARG A 36 -2.65 -35.16 -10.21
CA ARG A 36 -4.02 -35.54 -9.86
C ARG A 36 -4.86 -34.26 -9.77
N LYS A 37 -5.95 -34.22 -10.51
CA LYS A 37 -6.84 -33.05 -10.60
C LYS A 37 -8.20 -33.24 -9.89
N ASP A 38 -8.26 -34.18 -8.97
CA ASP A 38 -9.47 -34.62 -8.27
C ASP A 38 -9.38 -34.43 -6.74
N SER A 39 -8.42 -33.68 -6.26
CA SER A 39 -8.15 -33.45 -4.82
C SER A 39 -7.76 -34.71 -4.02
N THR A 40 -7.33 -35.79 -4.66
CA THR A 40 -7.05 -37.06 -3.96
C THR A 40 -5.60 -37.22 -3.48
N GLY A 41 -4.76 -36.20 -3.61
CA GLY A 41 -3.37 -36.27 -3.13
C GLY A 41 -2.54 -35.06 -3.52
N SER A 42 -1.38 -34.94 -2.86
CA SER A 42 -0.47 -33.82 -3.09
C SER A 42 0.25 -33.93 -4.45
N ASN A 43 0.25 -32.82 -5.20
CA ASN A 43 0.97 -32.66 -6.45
C ASN A 43 2.34 -31.99 -6.30
N THR A 44 2.82 -31.75 -5.09
CA THR A 44 4.09 -31.01 -4.82
C THR A 44 5.27 -31.64 -5.56
N SER A 45 5.42 -32.95 -5.51
CA SER A 45 6.52 -33.65 -6.18
C SER A 45 6.40 -33.59 -7.71
N VAL A 46 5.17 -33.66 -8.23
CA VAL A 46 4.88 -33.58 -9.66
C VAL A 46 5.20 -32.18 -10.20
N ILE A 47 4.76 -31.13 -9.51
CA ILE A 47 5.05 -29.74 -9.88
C ILE A 47 6.56 -29.49 -9.86
N LYS A 48 7.26 -30.00 -8.84
CA LYS A 48 8.73 -29.90 -8.76
C LYS A 48 9.41 -30.58 -9.96
N LYS A 49 8.93 -31.75 -10.40
CA LYS A 49 9.45 -32.45 -11.61
C LYS A 49 9.19 -31.64 -12.88
N ALA A 50 8.00 -31.06 -13.03
CA ALA A 50 7.67 -30.23 -14.18
C ALA A 50 8.55 -28.97 -14.25
N ILE A 51 8.74 -28.27 -13.13
CA ILE A 51 9.66 -27.12 -13.03
C ILE A 51 11.09 -27.55 -13.38
N ALA A 52 11.58 -28.65 -12.84
CA ALA A 52 12.93 -29.17 -13.15
C ALA A 52 13.11 -29.51 -14.65
N ALA A 53 12.07 -30.04 -15.29
CA ALA A 53 12.08 -30.31 -16.74
C ALA A 53 12.10 -29.01 -17.56
N ALA A 54 11.37 -27.98 -17.14
CA ALA A 54 11.41 -26.66 -17.77
C ALA A 54 12.79 -26.01 -17.64
N VAL A 55 13.39 -26.04 -16.45
CA VAL A 55 14.74 -25.48 -16.19
C VAL A 55 15.79 -26.14 -17.12
N LYS A 56 15.74 -27.45 -17.33
CA LYS A 56 16.65 -28.15 -18.26
C LYS A 56 16.54 -27.69 -19.72
N ARG A 57 15.43 -27.02 -20.07
CA ARG A 57 15.16 -26.44 -21.40
C ARG A 57 15.44 -24.95 -21.47
N GLY A 58 15.98 -24.36 -20.39
CA GLY A 58 16.22 -22.91 -20.28
C GLY A 58 15.02 -22.09 -19.76
N GLY A 59 13.90 -22.74 -19.47
CA GLY A 59 12.66 -22.11 -18.99
C GLY A 59 11.40 -22.72 -19.61
N GLY A 60 10.24 -22.16 -19.29
CA GLY A 60 8.97 -22.59 -19.87
C GLY A 60 7.75 -22.31 -18.99
N THR A 61 6.58 -22.67 -19.49
CA THR A 61 5.30 -22.53 -18.80
C THR A 61 4.86 -23.87 -18.21
N ILE A 62 4.65 -23.89 -16.91
CA ILE A 62 4.02 -25.01 -16.19
C ILE A 62 2.51 -24.78 -16.23
N TYR A 63 1.81 -25.62 -16.95
CA TYR A 63 0.40 -25.47 -17.29
C TYR A 63 -0.48 -26.38 -16.44
N PHE A 64 -1.46 -25.78 -15.77
CA PHE A 64 -2.51 -26.43 -15.00
C PHE A 64 -3.84 -26.35 -15.76
N PRO A 65 -4.30 -27.40 -16.45
CA PRO A 65 -5.63 -27.44 -17.04
C PRO A 65 -6.73 -27.47 -15.97
N ALA A 66 -8.00 -27.27 -16.38
CA ALA A 66 -9.13 -27.31 -15.47
C ALA A 66 -9.14 -28.56 -14.58
N GLY A 67 -9.38 -28.36 -13.28
CA GLY A 67 -9.37 -29.38 -12.22
C GLY A 67 -8.91 -28.85 -10.88
N LYS A 68 -8.95 -29.68 -9.83
CA LYS A 68 -8.57 -29.30 -8.47
C LYS A 68 -7.27 -29.98 -8.06
N TYR A 69 -6.27 -29.17 -7.74
CA TYR A 69 -4.92 -29.63 -7.43
C TYR A 69 -4.54 -29.28 -5.98
N ILE A 70 -4.22 -30.27 -5.16
CA ILE A 70 -3.65 -30.02 -3.84
C ILE A 70 -2.13 -29.98 -3.95
N THR A 71 -1.47 -29.02 -3.30
CA THR A 71 -0.02 -28.90 -3.27
C THR A 71 0.48 -28.30 -1.94
N GLY A 72 1.73 -28.59 -1.60
CA GLY A 72 2.55 -27.80 -0.68
C GLY A 72 3.20 -26.63 -1.39
N PRO A 73 4.22 -25.99 -0.79
CA PRO A 73 4.91 -24.85 -1.36
C PRO A 73 5.50 -25.11 -2.76
N ILE A 74 5.42 -24.09 -3.61
CA ILE A 74 5.98 -24.10 -4.95
C ILE A 74 7.17 -23.13 -5.02
N HIS A 75 8.37 -23.67 -5.19
CA HIS A 75 9.59 -22.90 -5.37
C HIS A 75 9.87 -22.68 -6.86
N LEU A 76 9.78 -21.44 -7.31
CA LEU A 76 10.06 -21.07 -8.68
C LEU A 76 11.56 -21.13 -8.99
N LYS A 77 11.88 -21.07 -10.27
CA LYS A 77 13.22 -20.89 -10.85
C LYS A 77 13.14 -19.80 -11.91
N SER A 78 14.29 -19.25 -12.30
CA SER A 78 14.33 -18.23 -13.35
C SER A 78 13.74 -18.75 -14.67
N ASN A 79 13.10 -17.85 -15.43
CA ASN A 79 12.44 -18.12 -16.70
C ASN A 79 11.25 -19.09 -16.61
N ILE A 80 10.57 -19.17 -15.46
CA ILE A 80 9.39 -20.05 -15.25
C ILE A 80 8.12 -19.21 -15.16
N THR A 81 7.12 -19.61 -15.92
CA THR A 81 5.74 -19.17 -15.81
C THR A 81 4.88 -20.29 -15.22
N ILE A 82 4.14 -20.00 -14.15
CA ILE A 82 3.04 -20.85 -13.66
C ILE A 82 1.75 -20.33 -14.31
N HIS A 83 1.12 -21.16 -15.14
CA HIS A 83 -0.15 -20.83 -15.77
C HIS A 83 -1.28 -21.71 -15.24
N ILE A 84 -2.26 -21.09 -14.58
CA ILE A 84 -3.43 -21.74 -13.98
C ILE A 84 -4.63 -21.37 -14.82
N ASP A 85 -5.12 -22.30 -15.64
CA ASP A 85 -6.15 -22.04 -16.63
C ASP A 85 -7.54 -21.81 -16.01
N ALA A 86 -8.47 -21.34 -16.81
CA ALA A 86 -9.87 -21.21 -16.39
C ALA A 86 -10.42 -22.56 -15.91
N GLY A 87 -11.05 -22.57 -14.71
CA GLY A 87 -11.54 -23.79 -14.07
C GLY A 87 -10.48 -24.64 -13.39
N ALA A 88 -9.20 -24.22 -13.38
CA ALA A 88 -8.19 -24.81 -12.53
C ALA A 88 -8.18 -24.16 -11.14
N GLU A 89 -8.17 -24.99 -10.11
CA GLU A 89 -8.11 -24.56 -8.70
C GLU A 89 -6.86 -25.16 -8.05
N LEU A 90 -5.97 -24.32 -7.56
CA LEU A 90 -4.77 -24.75 -6.85
C LEU A 90 -4.95 -24.52 -5.35
N HIS A 91 -5.06 -25.61 -4.60
CA HIS A 91 -5.29 -25.61 -3.17
C HIS A 91 -4.00 -25.91 -2.42
N PHE A 92 -3.55 -24.98 -1.60
CA PHE A 92 -2.38 -25.20 -0.76
C PHE A 92 -2.72 -25.99 0.49
N SER A 93 -1.84 -26.92 0.89
CA SER A 93 -1.97 -27.72 2.09
C SER A 93 -2.10 -26.84 3.34
N ASP A 94 -2.93 -27.25 4.28
CA ASP A 94 -3.03 -26.67 5.63
C ASP A 94 -2.19 -27.42 6.66
N ASN A 95 -1.40 -28.41 6.23
CA ASN A 95 -0.43 -29.10 7.07
C ASN A 95 0.88 -28.30 7.15
N PHE A 96 1.22 -27.79 8.32
CA PHE A 96 2.41 -26.95 8.53
C PHE A 96 3.72 -27.65 8.20
N ASP A 97 3.79 -28.98 8.36
CA ASP A 97 4.99 -29.76 8.02
C ASP A 97 5.33 -29.77 6.53
N ASP A 98 4.35 -29.55 5.65
CA ASP A 98 4.57 -29.45 4.21
C ASP A 98 5.36 -28.19 3.83
N TYR A 99 5.48 -27.22 4.74
CA TYR A 99 6.19 -25.94 4.57
C TYR A 99 7.61 -25.97 5.14
N LEU A 100 8.09 -27.14 5.49
CA LEU A 100 9.47 -27.37 5.93
C LEU A 100 10.34 -27.91 4.77
N PRO A 101 11.66 -27.69 4.80
CA PRO A 101 12.39 -26.91 5.80
C PRO A 101 12.07 -25.41 5.73
N MET A 102 12.26 -24.70 6.81
CA MET A 102 12.17 -23.23 6.82
C MET A 102 13.18 -22.61 5.87
N VAL A 103 12.81 -21.49 5.24
CA VAL A 103 13.61 -20.79 4.22
C VAL A 103 13.89 -19.35 4.63
N GLU A 104 14.87 -18.71 3.99
CA GLU A 104 15.06 -17.27 4.11
C GLU A 104 13.78 -16.55 3.71
N SER A 105 13.31 -15.66 4.57
CA SER A 105 12.07 -14.94 4.42
C SER A 105 12.17 -13.59 5.13
N ARG A 106 11.13 -12.81 5.02
CA ARG A 106 10.95 -11.60 5.82
C ARG A 106 9.55 -11.58 6.37
N TRP A 107 9.42 -11.11 7.59
CA TRP A 107 8.14 -10.96 8.25
C TRP A 107 8.01 -9.57 8.87
N GLU A 108 7.01 -8.80 8.48
CA GLU A 108 6.83 -7.39 8.86
C GLU A 108 8.12 -6.55 8.80
N GLY A 109 8.82 -6.60 7.68
CA GLY A 109 10.04 -5.80 7.47
C GLY A 109 11.30 -6.32 8.18
N THR A 110 11.26 -7.49 8.79
CA THR A 110 12.40 -8.11 9.50
C THR A 110 12.82 -9.41 8.81
N ALA A 111 14.12 -9.56 8.54
CA ALA A 111 14.68 -10.78 7.95
C ALA A 111 14.60 -11.93 8.96
N VAL A 112 14.06 -13.06 8.55
CA VAL A 112 13.90 -14.27 9.36
C VAL A 112 14.05 -15.52 8.50
N THR A 113 14.38 -16.65 9.11
CA THR A 113 14.21 -17.97 8.51
C THR A 113 12.88 -18.54 9.01
N ASN A 114 11.93 -18.80 8.11
CA ASN A 114 10.54 -19.10 8.47
C ASN A 114 9.96 -20.19 7.58
N PHE A 115 8.74 -20.66 7.88
CA PHE A 115 7.97 -21.51 6.97
C PHE A 115 8.06 -20.99 5.54
N SER A 116 8.22 -21.91 4.57
CA SER A 116 8.22 -21.51 3.17
C SER A 116 6.95 -20.76 2.80
N PRO A 117 7.03 -19.63 2.09
CA PRO A 117 5.87 -19.05 1.41
C PRO A 117 5.22 -20.06 0.47
N LEU A 118 3.94 -19.87 0.17
CA LEU A 118 3.21 -20.79 -0.70
C LEU A 118 3.80 -20.79 -2.13
N PHE A 119 4.07 -19.60 -2.68
CA PHE A 119 4.94 -19.42 -3.82
C PHE A 119 6.20 -18.70 -3.38
N TYR A 120 7.35 -19.28 -3.67
CA TYR A 120 8.63 -18.77 -3.22
C TYR A 120 9.64 -18.65 -4.37
N GLY A 121 10.38 -17.55 -4.36
CA GLY A 121 11.52 -17.31 -5.24
C GLY A 121 12.54 -16.40 -4.58
N ASN A 122 13.82 -16.69 -4.76
CA ASN A 122 14.91 -15.86 -4.24
C ASN A 122 16.02 -15.76 -5.29
N ASN A 123 16.46 -14.53 -5.62
CA ASN A 123 17.46 -14.24 -6.65
C ASN A 123 17.09 -14.82 -8.03
N LEU A 124 15.86 -14.60 -8.49
CA LEU A 124 15.35 -15.12 -9.75
C LEU A 124 15.08 -13.99 -10.76
N GLU A 125 15.02 -14.37 -12.03
CA GLU A 125 14.67 -13.47 -13.12
C GLU A 125 13.56 -14.07 -14.00
N ASN A 126 12.73 -13.19 -14.61
CA ASN A 126 11.69 -13.57 -15.57
C ASN A 126 10.72 -14.62 -15.01
N ILE A 127 10.09 -14.34 -13.88
CA ILE A 127 9.14 -15.25 -13.24
C ILE A 127 7.72 -14.70 -13.34
N SER A 128 6.77 -15.61 -13.59
CA SER A 128 5.36 -15.22 -13.71
C SER A 128 4.42 -16.24 -13.04
N ILE A 129 3.32 -15.71 -12.45
CA ILE A 129 2.13 -16.48 -12.07
C ILE A 129 0.96 -15.83 -12.79
N GLN A 130 0.25 -16.60 -13.60
CA GLN A 130 -0.81 -16.03 -14.44
C GLN A 130 -1.93 -17.03 -14.77
N GLY A 131 -2.99 -16.52 -15.38
CA GLY A 131 -4.11 -17.33 -15.86
C GLY A 131 -5.44 -16.86 -15.26
N ARG A 132 -6.52 -17.61 -15.49
CA ARG A 132 -7.87 -17.28 -15.01
C ARG A 132 -8.40 -18.27 -13.97
N GLY A 133 -7.51 -19.08 -13.39
CA GLY A 133 -7.84 -20.01 -12.34
C GLY A 133 -7.87 -19.37 -10.95
N THR A 134 -8.06 -20.21 -9.94
CA THR A 134 -8.12 -19.80 -8.53
C THR A 134 -7.00 -20.43 -7.74
N ILE A 135 -6.41 -19.65 -6.83
CA ILE A 135 -5.41 -20.13 -5.88
C ILE A 135 -5.97 -19.93 -4.47
N ASP A 136 -6.05 -21.00 -3.69
CA ASP A 136 -6.56 -20.98 -2.32
C ASP A 136 -5.46 -21.35 -1.32
N GLY A 137 -5.18 -20.42 -0.40
CA GLY A 137 -4.12 -20.58 0.60
C GLY A 137 -4.52 -21.35 1.86
N HIS A 138 -5.82 -21.66 2.02
CA HIS A 138 -6.35 -22.35 3.20
C HIS A 138 -5.91 -21.73 4.56
N GLY A 139 -5.83 -20.39 4.60
CA GLY A 139 -5.26 -19.62 5.72
C GLY A 139 -5.91 -19.81 7.09
N LYS A 140 -7.16 -20.32 7.14
CA LYS A 140 -7.94 -20.40 8.38
C LYS A 140 -7.22 -21.12 9.52
N LYS A 141 -6.54 -22.23 9.23
CA LYS A 141 -5.79 -22.99 10.23
C LYS A 141 -4.57 -22.21 10.74
N TRP A 142 -3.90 -21.49 9.84
CA TRP A 142 -2.79 -20.60 10.16
C TRP A 142 -3.21 -19.47 11.11
N TRP A 143 -4.34 -18.81 10.84
CA TRP A 143 -4.86 -17.74 11.71
C TRP A 143 -5.21 -18.29 13.10
N GLY A 144 -5.95 -19.41 13.13
CA GLY A 144 -6.35 -20.04 14.39
C GLY A 144 -5.15 -20.39 15.24
N TYR A 145 -4.14 -21.03 14.66
CA TYR A 145 -2.95 -21.43 15.40
C TYR A 145 -2.15 -20.22 15.92
N SER A 146 -1.78 -19.27 15.04
CA SER A 146 -0.92 -18.14 15.42
C SER A 146 -1.60 -17.15 16.37
N GLU A 147 -2.90 -16.90 16.22
CA GLU A 147 -3.61 -15.89 17.01
C GLU A 147 -4.23 -16.42 18.30
N VAL A 148 -4.54 -17.70 18.36
CA VAL A 148 -5.24 -18.32 19.50
C VAL A 148 -4.38 -19.36 20.19
N GLU A 149 -3.90 -20.37 19.47
CA GLU A 149 -3.24 -21.53 20.08
C GLU A 149 -1.85 -21.17 20.61
N VAL A 150 -1.01 -20.50 19.82
CA VAL A 150 0.34 -20.07 20.25
C VAL A 150 0.30 -19.21 21.52
N LYS A 151 -0.72 -18.35 21.65
CA LYS A 151 -0.86 -17.46 22.82
C LYS A 151 -1.23 -18.22 24.12
N LYS A 152 -1.79 -19.42 24.01
CA LYS A 152 -2.24 -20.25 25.13
C LYS A 152 -1.27 -21.37 25.48
N GLN A 153 -0.29 -21.65 24.64
CA GLN A 153 0.68 -22.71 24.85
C GLN A 153 1.58 -22.41 26.04
N LYS A 154 1.84 -23.45 26.85
CA LYS A 154 2.81 -23.41 27.96
C LYS A 154 4.22 -23.77 27.50
N GLU A 155 4.34 -24.56 26.45
CA GLU A 155 5.59 -25.03 25.88
C GLU A 155 5.63 -24.74 24.37
N ASP A 156 6.80 -24.54 23.86
CA ASP A 156 7.02 -24.30 22.43
C ASP A 156 6.68 -25.57 21.63
N SER A 157 5.96 -25.42 20.53
CA SER A 157 5.81 -26.47 19.55
C SER A 157 7.14 -26.78 18.85
N LYS A 158 7.23 -27.95 18.18
CA LYS A 158 8.40 -28.30 17.36
C LYS A 158 8.77 -27.21 16.34
N TRP A 159 7.78 -26.53 15.78
CA TRP A 159 8.00 -25.45 14.80
C TRP A 159 8.57 -24.18 15.46
N GLN A 160 8.12 -23.85 16.67
CA GLN A 160 8.66 -22.72 17.44
C GLN A 160 10.11 -22.98 17.88
N VAL A 161 10.40 -24.21 18.33
CA VAL A 161 11.76 -24.61 18.68
C VAL A 161 12.70 -24.45 17.47
N GLU A 162 12.29 -24.94 16.29
CA GLU A 162 13.09 -24.85 15.07
C GLU A 162 13.24 -23.39 14.61
N PHE A 163 12.15 -22.60 14.63
CA PHE A 163 12.19 -21.17 14.31
C PHE A 163 13.20 -20.42 15.22
N LYS A 164 13.12 -20.61 16.52
CA LYS A 164 14.03 -19.95 17.48
C LYS A 164 15.47 -20.40 17.28
N ARG A 165 15.70 -21.67 16.97
CA ARG A 165 17.04 -22.20 16.65
C ARG A 165 17.65 -21.52 15.42
N LEU A 166 16.87 -21.33 14.36
CA LEU A 166 17.33 -20.75 13.09
C LEU A 166 17.52 -19.23 13.16
N ASN A 167 16.83 -18.55 14.09
CA ASN A 167 16.80 -17.10 14.19
C ASN A 167 17.50 -16.57 15.46
N LYS A 168 18.46 -17.29 16.03
CA LYS A 168 19.16 -16.89 17.27
C LYS A 168 19.72 -15.48 17.20
N ASP A 169 20.33 -15.08 16.06
CA ASP A 169 20.96 -13.79 15.88
C ASP A 169 19.93 -12.67 15.62
N VAL A 170 18.72 -13.04 15.24
CA VAL A 170 17.59 -12.12 15.02
C VAL A 170 16.81 -11.87 16.30
N LEU A 171 16.91 -12.78 17.27
CA LEU A 171 16.26 -12.69 18.60
C LEU A 171 17.04 -11.81 19.59
N ALA A 172 17.80 -10.82 19.08
CA ALA A 172 18.54 -9.87 19.89
C ALA A 172 17.62 -8.89 20.66
N PRO A 173 18.06 -8.30 21.80
CA PRO A 173 17.21 -7.60 22.77
C PRO A 173 16.40 -6.41 22.27
N ASP A 174 16.68 -5.89 21.10
CA ASP A 174 16.03 -4.74 20.48
C ASP A 174 14.99 -5.09 19.41
N LEU A 175 14.64 -6.39 19.27
CA LEU A 175 13.64 -6.84 18.31
C LEU A 175 12.23 -6.93 18.91
N PRO A 176 11.19 -6.78 18.07
CA PRO A 176 9.82 -6.82 18.55
C PRO A 176 9.46 -8.18 19.19
N GLY A 177 8.88 -8.19 20.39
CA GLY A 177 8.54 -9.39 21.17
C GLY A 177 7.60 -10.39 20.47
N TRP A 178 7.03 -10.05 19.28
CA TRP A 178 6.27 -11.01 18.50
C TRP A 178 7.15 -12.07 17.81
N ILE A 179 8.44 -11.77 17.53
CA ILE A 179 9.40 -12.75 16.97
C ILE A 179 9.73 -13.82 18.00
N GLU A 180 9.75 -13.47 19.27
CA GLU A 180 10.05 -14.41 20.37
C GLU A 180 9.01 -15.53 20.48
N ARG A 181 7.79 -15.30 20.04
CA ARG A 181 6.74 -16.33 20.03
C ARG A 181 7.02 -17.47 19.05
N GLY A 182 7.85 -17.24 18.02
CA GLY A 182 8.02 -18.19 16.93
C GLY A 182 6.72 -18.37 16.13
N PHE A 183 6.62 -19.36 15.30
CA PHE A 183 5.43 -19.66 14.49
C PHE A 183 4.87 -18.46 13.74
N LEU A 184 5.63 -17.97 12.79
CA LEU A 184 5.19 -16.88 11.92
C LEU A 184 4.50 -17.46 10.67
N ARG A 185 3.30 -16.98 10.40
CA ARG A 185 2.53 -17.38 9.21
C ARG A 185 3.28 -17.03 7.92
N PRO A 186 3.38 -17.93 6.94
CA PRO A 186 4.08 -17.62 5.69
C PRO A 186 3.28 -16.63 4.83
N PRO A 187 3.94 -15.70 4.12
CA PRO A 187 3.31 -14.95 3.02
C PRO A 187 2.82 -15.89 1.92
N PHE A 188 1.79 -15.46 1.15
CA PHE A 188 1.28 -16.31 0.08
C PHE A 188 2.26 -16.36 -1.12
N ILE A 189 2.55 -15.21 -1.71
CA ILE A 189 3.54 -15.08 -2.78
C ILE A 189 4.67 -14.20 -2.26
N GLN A 190 5.84 -14.77 -2.04
CA GLN A 190 7.01 -14.01 -1.64
C GLN A 190 8.17 -14.25 -2.59
N PHE A 191 8.57 -13.20 -3.26
CA PHE A 191 9.74 -13.18 -4.13
C PHE A 191 10.76 -12.21 -3.54
N LEU A 192 11.98 -12.69 -3.32
CA LEU A 192 13.09 -11.93 -2.74
C LEU A 192 14.14 -11.66 -3.81
N ASN A 193 14.60 -10.42 -3.95
CA ASN A 193 15.69 -10.04 -4.86
C ASN A 193 15.47 -10.51 -6.32
N CYS A 194 14.23 -10.48 -6.80
CA CYS A 194 13.89 -10.97 -8.14
C CYS A 194 13.76 -9.83 -9.14
N LYS A 195 13.96 -10.12 -10.42
CA LYS A 195 13.79 -9.16 -11.52
C LYS A 195 12.75 -9.66 -12.52
N ASN A 196 12.01 -8.72 -13.14
CA ASN A 196 10.98 -9.03 -14.13
C ASN A 196 9.93 -10.01 -13.56
N VAL A 197 9.26 -9.60 -12.50
CA VAL A 197 8.22 -10.36 -11.82
C VAL A 197 6.86 -9.99 -12.38
N GLN A 198 6.02 -10.97 -12.72
CA GLN A 198 4.70 -10.74 -13.24
C GLN A 198 3.64 -11.61 -12.54
N ILE A 199 2.54 -11.00 -12.08
CA ILE A 199 1.38 -11.71 -11.51
C ILE A 199 0.13 -11.17 -12.20
N LYS A 200 -0.59 -12.03 -12.97
CA LYS A 200 -1.66 -11.55 -13.86
C LYS A 200 -2.92 -12.42 -13.87
N ASP A 201 -4.06 -11.73 -13.93
CA ASP A 201 -5.39 -12.28 -14.24
C ASP A 201 -5.87 -13.42 -13.33
N ILE A 202 -5.19 -13.68 -12.22
CA ILE A 202 -5.45 -14.79 -11.31
C ILE A 202 -6.35 -14.38 -10.15
N LYS A 203 -7.20 -15.30 -9.65
CA LYS A 203 -7.90 -15.14 -8.38
C LYS A 203 -7.10 -15.77 -7.24
N ILE A 204 -6.88 -15.02 -6.14
CA ILE A 204 -6.19 -15.48 -4.93
C ILE A 204 -7.12 -15.28 -3.74
N GLN A 205 -7.22 -16.30 -2.89
CA GLN A 205 -8.09 -16.25 -1.70
C GLN A 205 -7.50 -16.99 -0.51
N ASN A 206 -8.03 -16.66 0.68
CA ASN A 206 -7.69 -17.32 1.96
C ASN A 206 -6.17 -17.34 2.26
N SER A 207 -5.52 -16.19 2.14
CA SER A 207 -4.08 -16.07 2.43
C SER A 207 -3.78 -16.36 3.91
N PRO A 208 -2.69 -17.07 4.24
CA PRO A 208 -2.25 -17.22 5.64
C PRO A 208 -1.79 -15.90 6.27
N PHE A 209 -1.19 -15.01 5.49
CA PHE A 209 -0.59 -13.74 5.88
C PHE A 209 -0.66 -12.77 4.68
N TRP A 210 0.26 -11.84 4.51
CA TRP A 210 0.33 -10.95 3.36
C TRP A 210 0.26 -11.72 2.03
N THR A 211 -0.60 -11.28 1.12
CA THR A 211 -0.93 -12.09 -0.06
C THR A 211 0.13 -11.99 -1.16
N ILE A 212 0.37 -10.81 -1.74
CA ILE A 212 1.41 -10.62 -2.77
C ILE A 212 2.51 -9.74 -2.18
N ASN A 213 3.66 -10.33 -1.87
CA ASN A 213 4.73 -9.68 -1.14
C ASN A 213 6.10 -9.82 -1.84
N PRO A 214 6.31 -9.14 -2.98
CA PRO A 214 7.64 -9.02 -3.55
C PRO A 214 8.51 -8.10 -2.69
N GLN A 215 9.78 -8.46 -2.47
CA GLN A 215 10.72 -7.71 -1.66
C GLN A 215 12.06 -7.57 -2.35
N TYR A 216 12.60 -6.36 -2.38
CA TYR A 216 13.85 -6.05 -3.10
C TYR A 216 13.80 -6.44 -4.57
N CYS A 217 12.61 -6.45 -5.16
CA CYS A 217 12.41 -6.82 -6.57
C CYS A 217 12.45 -5.58 -7.46
N ASP A 218 12.91 -5.76 -8.67
CA ASP A 218 12.89 -4.75 -9.71
C ASP A 218 12.01 -5.17 -10.89
N ASN A 219 11.28 -4.20 -11.47
CA ASN A 219 10.35 -4.43 -12.57
C ASN A 219 9.25 -5.45 -12.24
N VAL A 220 8.37 -5.06 -11.30
CA VAL A 220 7.24 -5.87 -10.83
C VAL A 220 5.96 -5.40 -11.49
N THR A 221 5.17 -6.31 -12.01
CA THR A 221 3.83 -6.05 -12.56
C THR A 221 2.80 -6.95 -11.88
N VAL A 222 1.75 -6.31 -11.29
CA VAL A 222 0.55 -6.99 -10.79
C VAL A 222 -0.64 -6.41 -11.56
N ASP A 223 -1.30 -7.21 -12.38
CA ASP A 223 -2.31 -6.72 -13.32
C ASP A 223 -3.50 -7.67 -13.42
N GLY A 224 -4.71 -7.15 -13.31
CA GLY A 224 -5.96 -7.92 -13.45
C GLY A 224 -6.22 -8.94 -12.32
N VAL A 225 -5.52 -8.84 -11.19
CA VAL A 225 -5.63 -9.82 -10.10
C VAL A 225 -6.85 -9.55 -9.24
N THR A 226 -7.58 -10.61 -8.90
CA THR A 226 -8.64 -10.59 -7.89
C THR A 226 -8.12 -11.18 -6.58
N ILE A 227 -8.15 -10.43 -5.49
CA ILE A 227 -7.80 -10.91 -4.15
C ILE A 227 -9.06 -10.87 -3.27
N ASP A 228 -9.42 -12.02 -2.69
CA ASP A 228 -10.59 -12.16 -1.85
C ASP A 228 -10.25 -12.94 -0.56
N ASN A 229 -9.78 -12.20 0.44
CA ASN A 229 -9.54 -12.74 1.77
C ASN A 229 -10.70 -12.35 2.70
N PRO A 230 -11.21 -13.27 3.55
CA PRO A 230 -12.19 -12.92 4.57
C PRO A 230 -11.59 -11.93 5.60
N PRO A 231 -12.41 -11.34 6.50
CA PRO A 231 -11.89 -10.65 7.67
C PRO A 231 -10.96 -11.57 8.47
N SER A 232 -9.67 -11.31 8.41
CA SER A 232 -8.62 -12.17 8.97
C SER A 232 -7.36 -11.35 9.26
N PRO A 233 -6.54 -11.74 10.23
CA PRO A 233 -5.43 -10.92 10.70
C PRO A 233 -4.30 -10.86 9.66
N ASN A 234 -3.84 -9.65 9.34
CA ASN A 234 -2.71 -9.36 8.46
C ASN A 234 -2.80 -10.01 7.07
N THR A 235 -4.00 -10.12 6.52
CA THR A 235 -4.20 -10.64 5.16
C THR A 235 -4.28 -9.52 4.15
N ASP A 236 -3.26 -8.64 4.20
CA ASP A 236 -3.08 -7.56 3.24
C ASP A 236 -3.05 -8.10 1.80
N GLY A 237 -3.47 -7.29 0.84
CA GLY A 237 -3.56 -7.71 -0.56
C GLY A 237 -2.22 -7.70 -1.29
N ILE A 238 -1.72 -6.51 -1.63
CA ILE A 238 -0.48 -6.37 -2.41
C ILE A 238 0.50 -5.52 -1.62
N ASN A 239 1.60 -6.13 -1.16
CA ASN A 239 2.57 -5.55 -0.24
C ASN A 239 3.98 -5.55 -0.82
N PRO A 240 4.29 -4.74 -1.83
CA PRO A 240 5.66 -4.61 -2.31
C PRO A 240 6.51 -3.89 -1.26
N GLU A 241 7.67 -4.47 -0.92
CA GLU A 241 8.60 -3.92 0.08
C GLU A 241 9.97 -3.65 -0.55
N SER A 242 10.45 -2.41 -0.47
CA SER A 242 11.75 -2.00 -1.03
C SER A 242 11.95 -2.42 -2.49
N CYS A 243 10.90 -2.41 -3.28
CA CYS A 243 10.92 -2.71 -4.71
C CYS A 243 11.13 -1.43 -5.53
N SER A 244 11.56 -1.58 -6.77
CA SER A 244 11.65 -0.51 -7.75
C SER A 244 10.85 -0.83 -9.03
N ASN A 245 10.34 0.22 -9.70
CA ASN A 245 9.65 0.10 -10.98
C ASN A 245 8.43 -0.84 -10.93
N VAL A 246 7.50 -0.56 -10.01
CA VAL A 246 6.31 -1.40 -9.74
C VAL A 246 5.08 -0.83 -10.44
N ARG A 247 4.33 -1.69 -11.10
CA ARG A 247 3.04 -1.39 -11.73
C ARG A 247 1.95 -2.28 -11.15
N ILE A 248 0.91 -1.68 -10.57
CA ILE A 248 -0.28 -2.37 -10.06
C ILE A 248 -1.48 -1.79 -10.78
N ALA A 249 -2.18 -2.61 -11.57
CA ALA A 249 -3.29 -2.13 -12.36
C ALA A 249 -4.46 -3.13 -12.44
N ASN A 250 -5.66 -2.61 -12.67
CA ASN A 250 -6.87 -3.40 -12.96
C ASN A 250 -7.22 -4.45 -11.90
N CYS A 251 -6.74 -4.29 -10.66
CA CYS A 251 -6.93 -5.25 -9.59
C CYS A 251 -8.25 -5.02 -8.84
N HIS A 252 -8.83 -6.11 -8.33
CA HIS A 252 -10.04 -6.12 -7.54
C HIS A 252 -9.75 -6.75 -6.16
N ILE A 253 -9.82 -5.94 -5.08
CA ILE A 253 -9.21 -6.32 -3.80
C ILE A 253 -10.22 -6.20 -2.67
N SER A 254 -10.43 -7.29 -1.93
CA SER A 254 -11.25 -7.39 -0.72
C SER A 254 -10.49 -8.22 0.30
N VAL A 255 -10.06 -7.62 1.41
CA VAL A 255 -9.10 -8.24 2.33
C VAL A 255 -9.42 -7.96 3.78
N GLY A 256 -8.71 -8.64 4.68
CA GLY A 256 -8.85 -8.48 6.13
C GLY A 256 -8.00 -7.37 6.74
N ASP A 257 -7.00 -6.86 6.00
CA ASP A 257 -6.12 -5.76 6.41
C ASP A 257 -5.99 -4.74 5.25
N ASP A 258 -4.86 -4.12 5.01
CA ASP A 258 -4.68 -3.09 3.98
C ASP A 258 -4.76 -3.68 2.55
N CYS A 259 -5.43 -3.02 1.59
CA CYS A 259 -5.59 -3.55 0.23
C CYS A 259 -4.29 -3.53 -0.57
N ILE A 260 -3.65 -2.36 -0.67
CA ILE A 260 -2.32 -2.20 -1.27
C ILE A 260 -1.46 -1.47 -0.25
N THR A 261 -0.32 -2.05 0.13
CA THR A 261 0.55 -1.46 1.15
C THR A 261 1.99 -1.37 0.69
N ILE A 262 2.50 -0.16 0.53
CA ILE A 262 3.89 0.11 0.12
C ILE A 262 4.76 0.14 1.37
N LYS A 263 5.79 -0.69 1.40
CA LYS A 263 6.69 -0.87 2.54
C LYS A 263 8.16 -0.78 2.14
N SER A 264 9.03 -0.46 3.10
CA SER A 264 10.49 -0.40 2.89
C SER A 264 11.28 -0.72 4.16
N GLY A 265 10.88 -1.79 4.85
CA GLY A 265 11.55 -2.28 6.05
C GLY A 265 11.18 -1.55 7.33
N LYS A 266 11.51 -2.16 8.46
CA LYS A 266 11.10 -1.75 9.80
C LYS A 266 12.30 -1.38 10.68
N ASP A 267 12.21 -0.23 11.34
CA ASP A 267 13.12 0.23 12.38
C ASP A 267 14.62 0.13 12.01
N ARG A 268 15.44 -0.37 12.91
CA ARG A 268 16.89 -0.53 12.69
C ARG A 268 17.23 -1.37 11.46
N SER A 269 16.50 -2.47 11.22
CA SER A 269 16.74 -3.34 10.07
C SER A 269 16.48 -2.58 8.76
N GLY A 270 15.34 -1.89 8.65
CA GLY A 270 15.00 -1.11 7.47
C GLY A 270 15.98 0.04 7.23
N ARG A 271 16.34 0.81 8.28
CA ARG A 271 17.31 1.89 8.16
C ARG A 271 18.71 1.40 7.77
N LYS A 272 19.14 0.25 8.32
CA LYS A 272 20.46 -0.33 7.99
C LYS A 272 20.55 -0.78 6.53
N ILE A 273 19.50 -1.41 6.02
CA ILE A 273 19.42 -1.85 4.62
C ILE A 273 19.25 -0.64 3.69
N ASN A 274 18.42 0.34 4.07
CA ASN A 274 18.22 1.63 3.43
C ASN A 274 17.91 1.53 1.91
N ILE A 275 17.08 0.56 1.53
CA ILE A 275 16.57 0.41 0.16
C ILE A 275 15.13 0.95 0.13
N PRO A 276 14.86 2.02 -0.63
CA PRO A 276 13.54 2.59 -0.71
C PRO A 276 12.57 1.72 -1.55
N ALA A 277 11.28 1.98 -1.37
CA ALA A 277 10.25 1.65 -2.34
C ALA A 277 10.09 2.83 -3.29
N GLU A 278 10.33 2.65 -4.60
CA GLU A 278 10.37 3.78 -5.52
C GLU A 278 9.84 3.49 -6.94
N ASN A 279 9.30 4.54 -7.57
CA ASN A 279 8.79 4.49 -8.94
C ASN A 279 7.60 3.54 -9.09
N TYR A 280 6.52 3.79 -8.34
CA TYR A 280 5.29 2.97 -8.40
C TYR A 280 4.19 3.70 -9.15
N THR A 281 3.44 2.95 -9.95
CA THR A 281 2.14 3.35 -10.48
C THR A 281 1.05 2.39 -10.02
N ILE A 282 -0.03 2.94 -9.44
CA ILE A 282 -1.22 2.18 -8.98
C ILE A 282 -2.42 2.81 -9.68
N THR A 283 -3.11 2.04 -10.53
CA THR A 283 -4.20 2.61 -11.33
C THR A 283 -5.32 1.62 -11.64
N ASN A 284 -6.52 2.13 -11.88
CA ASN A 284 -7.69 1.35 -12.30
C ASN A 284 -8.06 0.20 -11.35
N CYS A 285 -7.77 0.34 -10.06
CA CYS A 285 -8.04 -0.68 -9.06
C CYS A 285 -9.32 -0.39 -8.28
N THR A 286 -9.99 -1.44 -7.82
CA THR A 286 -11.15 -1.35 -6.93
C THR A 286 -10.83 -2.03 -5.60
N MET A 287 -10.94 -1.30 -4.50
CA MET A 287 -10.75 -1.76 -3.14
C MET A 287 -12.12 -1.82 -2.45
N LEU A 288 -12.58 -3.03 -2.09
CA LEU A 288 -13.94 -3.25 -1.58
C LEU A 288 -14.01 -3.34 -0.05
N ARG A 289 -12.97 -3.82 0.57
CA ARG A 289 -12.87 -3.99 2.02
C ARG A 289 -11.40 -4.07 2.42
N GLY A 290 -11.06 -3.50 3.56
CA GLY A 290 -9.72 -3.52 4.13
C GLY A 290 -9.53 -2.36 5.11
N HIS A 291 -8.43 -2.37 5.85
CA HIS A 291 -8.09 -1.27 6.77
C HIS A 291 -7.65 0.01 6.05
N GLY A 292 -7.24 -0.09 4.80
CA GLY A 292 -6.91 1.04 3.94
C GLY A 292 -6.95 0.67 2.46
N GLY A 293 -7.32 1.61 1.60
CA GLY A 293 -7.32 1.40 0.14
C GLY A 293 -5.89 1.33 -0.40
N VAL A 294 -5.14 2.44 -0.36
CA VAL A 294 -3.70 2.46 -0.61
C VAL A 294 -2.99 3.04 0.62
N VAL A 295 -2.04 2.28 1.12
CA VAL A 295 -1.35 2.55 2.38
C VAL A 295 0.17 2.64 2.16
N ILE A 296 0.81 3.59 2.81
CA ILE A 296 2.27 3.69 2.90
C ILE A 296 2.67 3.48 4.37
N GLY A 297 3.49 2.46 4.61
CA GLY A 297 3.95 2.12 5.96
C GLY A 297 3.05 1.11 6.71
N SER A 298 3.21 1.00 8.06
CA SER A 298 4.16 1.72 8.94
C SER A 298 5.64 1.33 8.73
N GLU A 299 5.93 0.22 8.09
CA GLU A 299 7.28 -0.25 7.76
C GLU A 299 7.81 0.57 6.55
N MET A 300 8.36 1.79 6.81
CA MET A 300 8.83 2.70 5.76
C MET A 300 10.26 3.22 6.03
N SER A 301 11.04 2.46 6.81
CA SER A 301 12.35 2.89 7.31
C SER A 301 13.43 3.06 6.24
N GLY A 302 13.29 2.41 5.08
CA GLY A 302 14.15 2.61 3.91
C GLY A 302 13.73 3.77 3.01
N GLY A 303 12.59 4.42 3.32
CA GLY A 303 12.02 5.49 2.50
C GLY A 303 11.04 4.99 1.43
N VAL A 304 10.14 5.90 1.01
CA VAL A 304 9.16 5.67 -0.08
C VAL A 304 9.11 6.93 -0.93
N LYS A 305 9.29 6.81 -2.24
CA LYS A 305 9.31 7.98 -3.12
C LYS A 305 8.82 7.71 -4.55
N ASN A 306 8.34 8.77 -5.21
CA ASN A 306 7.88 8.74 -6.59
C ASN A 306 6.73 7.73 -6.79
N ILE A 307 5.61 7.94 -6.09
CA ILE A 307 4.43 7.09 -6.14
C ILE A 307 3.29 7.84 -6.81
N VAL A 308 2.66 7.24 -7.80
CA VAL A 308 1.44 7.75 -8.45
C VAL A 308 0.29 6.77 -8.22
N ILE A 309 -0.82 7.28 -7.66
CA ILE A 309 -2.06 6.53 -7.40
C ILE A 309 -3.19 7.23 -8.15
N SER A 310 -3.86 6.56 -9.08
CA SER A 310 -4.86 7.23 -9.90
C SER A 310 -6.01 6.33 -10.35
N ASN A 311 -7.15 6.94 -10.67
CA ASN A 311 -8.29 6.27 -11.30
C ASN A 311 -8.79 5.04 -10.53
N CYS A 312 -8.87 5.13 -9.20
CA CYS A 312 -9.29 4.02 -8.34
C CYS A 312 -10.63 4.27 -7.65
N ILE A 313 -11.29 3.19 -7.27
CA ILE A 313 -12.53 3.21 -6.48
C ILE A 313 -12.25 2.53 -5.13
N PHE A 314 -12.56 3.24 -4.03
CA PHE A 314 -12.51 2.67 -2.69
C PHE A 314 -13.94 2.60 -2.14
N ASP A 315 -14.41 1.40 -1.82
CA ASP A 315 -15.78 1.14 -1.40
C ASP A 315 -15.80 0.32 -0.11
N GLY A 316 -16.09 0.99 1.00
CA GLY A 316 -16.23 0.33 2.30
C GLY A 316 -14.91 -0.05 3.00
N THR A 317 -13.78 0.49 2.59
CA THR A 317 -12.52 0.40 3.36
C THR A 317 -12.62 1.27 4.62
N ASP A 318 -11.83 0.96 5.66
CA ASP A 318 -11.82 1.81 6.86
C ASP A 318 -11.22 3.18 6.53
N ARG A 319 -10.15 3.21 5.76
CA ARG A 319 -9.47 4.43 5.29
C ARG A 319 -9.26 4.39 3.77
N GLY A 320 -9.21 5.57 3.17
CA GLY A 320 -8.91 5.68 1.74
C GLY A 320 -7.39 5.63 1.50
N ILE A 321 -6.76 6.81 1.42
CA ILE A 321 -5.30 6.98 1.31
C ILE A 321 -4.73 7.12 2.72
N ARG A 322 -3.73 6.28 3.05
CA ARG A 322 -3.19 6.24 4.40
C ARG A 322 -1.66 6.24 4.40
N LEU A 323 -1.06 7.26 4.99
CA LEU A 323 0.36 7.31 5.31
C LEU A 323 0.52 7.17 6.84
N LYS A 324 1.24 6.15 7.30
CA LYS A 324 1.40 5.88 8.73
C LYS A 324 2.85 5.58 9.08
N THR A 325 3.34 6.20 10.16
CA THR A 325 4.68 5.98 10.69
C THR A 325 4.73 6.35 12.17
N ALA A 326 5.87 6.15 12.82
CA ALA A 326 6.11 6.56 14.18
C ALA A 326 7.58 6.93 14.39
N ARG A 327 7.87 7.69 15.45
CA ARG A 327 9.25 7.87 15.93
C ARG A 327 9.92 6.51 16.10
N GLY A 328 11.19 6.39 15.73
CA GLY A 328 11.90 5.12 15.72
C GLY A 328 11.96 4.48 14.33
N ARG A 329 10.99 4.73 13.44
CA ARG A 329 11.02 4.23 12.05
C ARG A 329 12.14 4.88 11.24
N GLY A 330 12.28 6.22 11.32
CA GLY A 330 13.10 6.97 10.36
C GLY A 330 12.51 6.89 8.95
N GLY A 331 13.34 7.15 7.94
CA GLY A 331 12.92 7.12 6.53
C GLY A 331 12.14 8.36 6.09
N ILE A 332 12.04 8.55 4.78
CA ILE A 332 11.34 9.69 4.17
C ILE A 332 10.28 9.15 3.21
N VAL A 333 9.05 9.66 3.34
CA VAL A 333 7.98 9.48 2.35
C VAL A 333 7.84 10.77 1.58
N GLU A 334 8.07 10.73 0.27
CA GLU A 334 8.08 11.94 -0.55
C GLU A 334 7.63 11.72 -2.00
N ASN A 335 7.18 12.81 -2.64
CA ASN A 335 6.75 12.81 -4.04
C ASN A 335 5.62 11.82 -4.28
N ILE A 336 4.55 11.94 -3.51
CA ILE A 336 3.35 11.10 -3.60
C ILE A 336 2.27 11.90 -4.36
N GLN A 337 1.76 11.36 -5.45
CA GLN A 337 0.67 11.93 -6.22
C GLN A 337 -0.55 11.02 -6.21
N VAL A 338 -1.70 11.58 -5.83
CA VAL A 338 -3.00 10.87 -5.79
C VAL A 338 -3.99 11.66 -6.62
N SER A 339 -4.67 11.01 -7.57
CA SER A 339 -5.63 11.70 -8.42
C SER A 339 -6.79 10.81 -8.88
N ASN A 340 -7.95 11.46 -9.13
CA ASN A 340 -9.12 10.79 -9.70
C ASN A 340 -9.59 9.59 -8.86
N ILE A 341 -9.86 9.79 -7.58
CA ILE A 341 -10.32 8.74 -6.67
C ILE A 341 -11.78 8.97 -6.31
N VAL A 342 -12.60 7.93 -6.48
CA VAL A 342 -13.96 7.87 -5.97
C VAL A 342 -13.99 7.04 -4.69
N MET A 343 -14.56 7.60 -3.62
CA MET A 343 -14.65 6.96 -2.31
C MET A 343 -16.11 6.81 -1.89
N ARG A 344 -16.52 5.60 -1.51
CA ARG A 344 -17.87 5.33 -1.04
C ARG A 344 -17.83 4.63 0.31
N GLY A 345 -18.52 5.22 1.30
CA GLY A 345 -18.68 4.59 2.61
C GLY A 345 -17.36 4.34 3.36
N ILE A 346 -16.39 5.23 3.22
CA ILE A 346 -15.13 5.15 4.00
C ILE A 346 -15.47 5.35 5.47
N ARG A 347 -15.14 4.35 6.30
CA ARG A 347 -15.61 4.28 7.69
C ARG A 347 -14.94 5.28 8.62
N ASP A 348 -13.65 5.55 8.40
CA ASP A 348 -12.85 6.49 9.20
C ASP A 348 -12.46 7.74 8.40
N GLN A 349 -11.28 7.74 7.78
CA GLN A 349 -10.74 8.90 7.08
C GLN A 349 -10.59 8.63 5.57
N ALA A 350 -10.98 9.60 4.74
CA ALA A 350 -10.68 9.54 3.31
C ALA A 350 -9.17 9.66 3.06
N VAL A 351 -8.52 10.59 3.75
CA VAL A 351 -7.06 10.75 3.71
C VAL A 351 -6.53 10.87 5.13
N VAL A 352 -5.52 10.07 5.46
CA VAL A 352 -4.83 10.15 6.76
C VAL A 352 -3.32 10.12 6.59
N MET A 353 -2.64 11.06 7.26
CA MET A 353 -1.18 11.13 7.38
C MET A 353 -0.85 11.19 8.87
N ASP A 354 -0.40 10.07 9.45
CA ASP A 354 -0.18 9.96 10.89
C ASP A 354 1.25 9.54 11.20
N MET A 355 2.02 10.46 11.76
CA MET A 355 3.40 10.23 12.20
C MET A 355 3.51 9.82 13.67
N GLU A 356 2.39 9.69 14.37
CA GLU A 356 2.29 9.17 15.74
C GLU A 356 1.43 7.90 15.81
N TYR A 357 1.53 7.04 14.77
CA TYR A 357 0.81 5.77 14.68
C TYR A 357 1.05 4.84 15.89
N ALA A 358 2.25 4.85 16.42
CA ALA A 358 2.57 4.24 17.71
C ALA A 358 3.04 5.32 18.70
N LYS A 359 2.60 5.22 19.95
CA LYS A 359 3.01 6.15 21.01
C LYS A 359 4.51 6.08 21.22
N SER A 360 5.16 7.23 21.25
CA SER A 360 6.58 7.40 21.55
C SER A 360 6.82 8.81 22.06
N GLU A 361 7.78 8.95 22.96
CA GLU A 361 8.13 10.25 23.50
C GLU A 361 8.84 11.12 22.45
N PRO A 362 8.59 12.44 22.44
CA PRO A 362 9.36 13.39 21.66
C PRO A 362 10.86 13.31 21.99
N GLY A 363 11.70 13.56 20.99
CA GLY A 363 13.14 13.53 21.16
C GLY A 363 13.86 14.34 20.08
N PRO A 364 15.18 14.50 20.16
CA PRO A 364 15.92 15.22 19.13
C PRO A 364 15.81 14.55 17.77
N ILE A 365 15.85 15.35 16.70
CA ILE A 365 15.86 14.86 15.32
C ILE A 365 17.09 13.97 15.10
N SER A 366 16.86 12.80 14.53
CA SER A 366 17.90 11.82 14.23
C SER A 366 17.49 10.95 13.02
N GLU A 367 18.32 9.96 12.67
CA GLU A 367 17.97 8.96 11.65
C GLU A 367 16.73 8.13 12.00
N ARG A 368 16.25 8.24 13.23
CA ARG A 368 15.03 7.57 13.72
C ARG A 368 13.77 8.41 13.55
N THR A 369 13.91 9.68 13.19
CA THR A 369 12.80 10.61 13.00
C THR A 369 12.27 10.48 11.57
N PRO A 370 11.04 10.00 11.35
CA PRO A 370 10.46 9.89 10.02
C PRO A 370 10.10 11.28 9.46
N LYS A 371 9.99 11.37 8.14
CA LYS A 371 9.58 12.60 7.45
C LYS A 371 8.55 12.32 6.35
N PHE A 372 7.48 13.14 6.29
CA PHE A 372 6.53 13.19 5.19
C PHE A 372 6.61 14.53 4.48
N ARG A 373 6.76 14.53 3.14
CA ARG A 373 6.79 15.77 2.35
C ARG A 373 6.38 15.59 0.89
N ASN A 374 5.99 16.68 0.23
CA ASN A 374 5.64 16.71 -1.19
C ASN A 374 4.52 15.72 -1.53
N ILE A 375 3.35 15.91 -0.93
CA ILE A 375 2.19 15.03 -1.09
C ILE A 375 1.07 15.82 -1.76
N PHE A 376 0.67 15.39 -2.95
CA PHE A 376 -0.30 16.08 -3.80
C PHE A 376 -1.54 15.20 -4.00
N ILE A 377 -2.71 15.69 -3.62
CA ILE A 377 -3.98 14.98 -3.68
C ILE A 377 -4.98 15.81 -4.46
N ASN A 378 -5.41 15.26 -5.59
CA ASN A 378 -6.26 15.98 -6.54
C ASN A 378 -7.48 15.15 -6.93
N ASN A 379 -8.60 15.83 -7.17
CA ASN A 379 -9.85 15.24 -7.68
C ASN A 379 -10.31 14.02 -6.90
N LEU A 380 -10.64 14.24 -5.61
CA LEU A 380 -11.30 13.25 -4.76
C LEU A 380 -12.78 13.54 -4.66
N SER A 381 -13.61 12.51 -4.74
CA SER A 381 -15.06 12.62 -4.54
C SER A 381 -15.62 11.46 -3.73
N GLY A 382 -16.75 11.71 -3.03
CA GLY A 382 -17.50 10.66 -2.36
C GLY A 382 -17.83 10.90 -0.90
N THR A 383 -17.90 9.81 -0.10
CA THR A 383 -18.41 9.82 1.27
C THR A 383 -17.47 9.15 2.26
N THR A 384 -17.33 9.76 3.45
CA THR A 384 -16.44 9.30 4.52
C THR A 384 -16.95 9.74 5.89
N ASN A 385 -16.35 9.22 6.96
CA ASN A 385 -16.59 9.79 8.29
C ASN A 385 -15.78 11.10 8.49
N ARG A 386 -14.46 11.09 8.20
CA ARG A 386 -13.62 12.30 8.25
C ARG A 386 -12.93 12.50 6.89
N ILE A 387 -12.94 13.73 6.37
CA ILE A 387 -12.36 14.01 5.05
C ILE A 387 -10.83 13.93 5.09
N GLY A 388 -10.18 14.63 6.02
CA GLY A 388 -8.72 14.62 6.14
C GLY A 388 -8.24 14.64 7.59
N TYR A 389 -7.18 13.88 7.86
CA TYR A 389 -6.49 13.88 9.15
C TYR A 389 -4.97 13.88 8.92
N MET A 390 -4.30 14.90 9.43
CA MET A 390 -2.85 15.06 9.34
C MET A 390 -2.27 15.28 10.73
N ARG A 391 -1.28 14.47 11.11
CA ARG A 391 -0.59 14.58 12.39
C ARG A 391 0.91 14.38 12.20
N GLY A 392 1.61 15.52 12.07
CA GLY A 392 3.07 15.57 12.08
C GLY A 392 3.65 15.51 13.49
N LEU A 393 4.96 15.39 13.59
CA LEU A 393 5.69 15.52 14.85
C LEU A 393 5.99 17.00 15.12
N ALA A 394 6.03 17.39 16.38
CA ALA A 394 6.39 18.77 16.73
C ALA A 394 7.79 19.13 16.24
N GLU A 395 8.74 18.18 16.34
CA GLU A 395 10.10 18.32 15.88
C GLU A 395 10.31 18.07 14.36
N MET A 396 9.31 17.46 13.69
CA MET A 396 9.34 17.14 12.26
C MET A 396 7.92 17.26 11.69
N PRO A 397 7.47 18.46 11.33
CA PRO A 397 6.16 18.67 10.73
C PRO A 397 6.01 17.92 9.39
N ILE A 398 4.76 17.66 8.99
CA ILE A 398 4.47 17.24 7.62
C ILE A 398 4.65 18.45 6.69
N GLU A 399 5.42 18.29 5.61
CA GLU A 399 5.80 19.40 4.75
C GLU A 399 5.15 19.32 3.36
N ASN A 400 4.73 20.47 2.84
CA ASN A 400 4.25 20.65 1.47
C ASN A 400 3.17 19.63 1.06
N VAL A 401 1.97 19.82 1.59
CA VAL A 401 0.77 19.01 1.29
C VAL A 401 -0.25 19.86 0.54
N VAL A 402 -0.71 19.36 -0.58
CA VAL A 402 -1.72 20.03 -1.39
C VAL A 402 -2.95 19.15 -1.57
N PHE A 403 -4.12 19.69 -1.22
CA PHE A 403 -5.43 19.14 -1.58
C PHE A 403 -6.06 20.06 -2.62
N SER A 404 -6.40 19.55 -3.78
CA SER A 404 -7.08 20.30 -4.83
C SER A 404 -8.27 19.57 -5.42
N ASP A 405 -9.31 20.32 -5.77
CA ASP A 405 -10.51 19.78 -6.43
C ASP A 405 -11.20 18.66 -5.62
N ILE A 406 -11.47 18.93 -4.36
CA ILE A 406 -12.07 17.98 -3.41
C ILE A 406 -13.58 18.18 -3.33
N ASN A 407 -14.37 17.13 -3.65
CA ASN A 407 -15.83 17.15 -3.58
C ASN A 407 -16.34 15.98 -2.72
N MET A 408 -16.46 16.20 -1.41
CA MET A 408 -16.73 15.11 -0.47
C MET A 408 -17.81 15.44 0.55
N GLN A 409 -18.44 14.39 1.07
CA GLN A 409 -19.35 14.46 2.20
C GLN A 409 -18.76 13.67 3.38
N GLY A 410 -18.75 14.29 4.56
CA GLY A 410 -18.22 13.68 5.77
C GLY A 410 -19.03 13.99 7.01
N SER A 411 -18.77 13.27 8.12
CA SER A 411 -19.23 13.72 9.44
C SER A 411 -18.40 14.90 9.90
N THR A 412 -17.09 14.88 9.67
CA THR A 412 -16.14 15.94 10.02
C THR A 412 -15.23 16.29 8.83
N GLY A 413 -14.67 17.52 8.86
CA GLY A 413 -13.82 18.05 7.82
C GLY A 413 -12.34 17.62 7.91
N PHE A 414 -11.45 18.59 7.72
CA PHE A 414 -10.00 18.41 7.81
C PHE A 414 -9.48 18.80 9.20
N SER A 415 -8.56 18.01 9.71
CA SER A 415 -7.82 18.32 10.93
C SER A 415 -6.32 18.15 10.66
N ALA A 416 -5.52 19.15 11.02
CA ALA A 416 -4.06 19.14 10.83
C ALA A 416 -3.34 19.60 12.09
N VAL A 417 -2.31 18.87 12.48
CA VAL A 417 -1.43 19.22 13.62
C VAL A 417 0.03 19.09 13.16
N ASN A 418 0.85 20.09 13.46
CA ASN A 418 2.25 20.16 13.07
C ASN A 418 2.43 20.00 11.56
N VAL A 419 2.03 21.00 10.79
CA VAL A 419 2.13 21.03 9.33
C VAL A 419 2.85 22.29 8.85
N ASN A 420 3.61 22.19 7.78
CA ASN A 420 4.29 23.30 7.13
C ASN A 420 4.06 23.24 5.61
N GLY A 421 3.46 24.28 5.04
CA GLY A 421 3.10 24.31 3.61
C GLY A 421 1.85 23.48 3.29
N LEU A 422 0.73 23.69 4.01
CA LEU A 422 -0.55 23.08 3.68
C LEU A 422 -1.35 23.98 2.75
N THR A 423 -1.74 23.47 1.60
CA THR A 423 -2.64 24.14 0.65
C THR A 423 -3.94 23.35 0.48
N LEU A 424 -5.08 24.01 0.69
CA LEU A 424 -6.40 23.56 0.27
C LEU A 424 -6.89 24.49 -0.85
N THR A 425 -7.22 23.94 -2.01
CA THR A 425 -7.74 24.74 -3.12
C THR A 425 -8.91 24.04 -3.82
N ASN A 426 -9.95 24.80 -4.18
CA ASN A 426 -11.18 24.28 -4.80
C ASN A 426 -11.83 23.17 -3.99
N VAL A 427 -11.98 23.36 -2.69
CA VAL A 427 -12.59 22.37 -1.77
C VAL A 427 -14.08 22.66 -1.61
N ASN A 428 -14.92 21.72 -2.01
CA ASN A 428 -16.38 21.80 -1.89
C ASN A 428 -16.88 20.61 -1.07
N VAL A 429 -17.24 20.83 0.18
CA VAL A 429 -17.55 19.74 1.11
C VAL A 429 -18.84 19.96 1.90
N SER A 430 -19.45 18.85 2.31
CA SER A 430 -20.54 18.82 3.28
C SER A 430 -20.07 18.12 4.55
N ILE A 431 -20.23 18.76 5.69
CA ILE A 431 -19.91 18.17 7.00
C ILE A 431 -21.11 18.25 7.94
N LYS A 432 -21.22 17.30 8.86
CA LYS A 432 -22.32 17.23 9.82
C LYS A 432 -22.02 17.99 11.12
N GLN A 433 -20.74 18.00 11.53
CA GLN A 433 -20.30 18.58 12.81
C GLN A 433 -18.83 19.03 12.76
N GLY A 434 -18.46 19.87 13.71
CA GLY A 434 -17.10 20.40 13.82
C GLY A 434 -16.79 21.50 12.80
N SER A 435 -15.54 21.86 12.70
CA SER A 435 -15.03 22.80 11.71
C SER A 435 -14.72 22.11 10.39
N LEU A 436 -14.84 22.85 9.28
CA LEU A 436 -14.42 22.33 7.99
C LEU A 436 -12.91 22.11 7.97
N LEU A 437 -12.16 23.05 8.53
CA LEU A 437 -10.72 22.96 8.71
C LEU A 437 -10.33 23.39 10.11
N SER A 438 -9.57 22.56 10.82
CA SER A 438 -8.92 22.90 12.09
C SER A 438 -7.43 22.65 11.97
N VAL A 439 -6.60 23.65 12.23
CA VAL A 439 -5.14 23.56 12.19
C VAL A 439 -4.54 24.00 13.52
N ASN A 440 -3.67 23.17 14.08
CA ASN A 440 -2.87 23.47 15.25
C ASN A 440 -1.38 23.33 14.93
N ASN A 441 -0.58 24.36 15.25
CA ASN A 441 0.83 24.47 14.90
C ASN A 441 1.05 24.36 13.38
N GLY A 442 0.45 25.26 12.62
CA GLY A 442 0.55 25.33 11.16
C GLY A 442 1.38 26.50 10.68
N LYS A 443 2.24 26.29 9.68
CA LYS A 443 2.98 27.34 8.99
C LYS A 443 2.73 27.31 7.49
N GLU A 444 2.81 28.47 6.81
CA GLU A 444 2.67 28.61 5.37
C GLU A 444 1.39 27.96 4.82
N LEU A 445 0.24 28.38 5.36
CA LEU A 445 -1.06 27.80 5.01
C LEU A 445 -1.73 28.62 3.89
N ASN A 446 -2.23 27.92 2.86
CA ASN A 446 -3.05 28.50 1.80
C ASN A 446 -4.43 27.84 1.76
N ILE A 447 -5.48 28.63 2.02
CA ILE A 447 -6.87 28.19 2.05
C ILE A 447 -7.63 28.95 0.97
N LEU A 448 -7.79 28.31 -0.19
CA LEU A 448 -8.21 28.97 -1.43
C LEU A 448 -9.50 28.34 -1.97
N ASN A 449 -10.52 29.17 -2.26
CA ASN A 449 -11.79 28.74 -2.86
C ASN A 449 -12.47 27.59 -2.09
N VAL A 450 -12.51 27.68 -0.76
CA VAL A 450 -13.14 26.67 0.10
C VAL A 450 -14.62 26.99 0.28
N LYS A 451 -15.47 25.98 0.08
CA LYS A 451 -16.93 26.04 0.24
C LYS A 451 -17.42 24.90 1.11
N ASN A 452 -18.41 25.19 1.94
CA ASN A 452 -19.24 24.18 2.58
C ASN A 452 -20.64 24.18 1.94
N THR A 453 -21.23 23.03 1.70
CA THR A 453 -22.59 22.91 1.14
C THR A 453 -23.66 22.82 2.22
N THR A 454 -23.26 22.61 3.46
CA THR A 454 -24.11 22.62 4.66
C THR A 454 -23.59 23.66 5.65
N PRO A 455 -24.46 24.42 6.37
CA PRO A 455 -24.01 25.39 7.35
C PRO A 455 -23.18 24.76 8.47
N VAL A 456 -22.11 25.42 8.88
CA VAL A 456 -21.36 25.10 10.10
C VAL A 456 -21.94 25.98 11.23
N VAL A 457 -22.67 25.35 12.18
CA VAL A 457 -23.48 26.08 13.18
C VAL A 457 -22.81 26.12 14.54
N GLU A 458 -22.26 25.00 15.03
CA GLU A 458 -21.70 24.86 16.37
C GLU A 458 -20.25 25.36 16.50
N LYS A 459 -19.54 25.36 15.40
CA LYS A 459 -18.12 25.73 15.33
C LYS A 459 -17.88 26.79 14.25
N SER A 460 -16.65 27.21 14.08
CA SER A 460 -16.24 28.05 12.95
C SER A 460 -16.01 27.20 11.70
N LEU A 461 -16.05 27.82 10.53
CA LEU A 461 -15.66 27.16 9.28
C LEU A 461 -14.17 26.79 9.32
N ILE A 462 -13.34 27.72 9.76
CA ILE A 462 -11.88 27.58 9.87
C ILE A 462 -11.46 27.88 11.31
N GLU A 463 -10.73 26.96 11.93
CA GLU A 463 -10.08 27.14 13.24
C GLU A 463 -8.56 27.14 13.05
N LEU A 464 -7.88 28.15 13.57
CA LEU A 464 -6.43 28.28 13.56
C LEU A 464 -5.91 28.47 14.99
N GLU A 465 -5.02 27.58 15.41
CA GLU A 465 -4.36 27.66 16.71
C GLU A 465 -2.84 27.59 16.52
N ASN A 466 -2.11 28.59 17.01
CA ASN A 466 -0.65 28.71 16.86
C ASN A 466 -0.20 28.61 15.38
N CYS A 467 -0.85 29.36 14.50
CA CYS A 467 -0.56 29.34 13.07
C CYS A 467 0.17 30.60 12.61
N GLU A 468 1.07 30.45 11.65
CA GLU A 468 1.91 31.51 11.09
C GLU A 468 1.85 31.52 9.57
N SER A 469 1.86 32.71 8.94
CA SER A 469 1.88 32.89 7.48
C SER A 469 0.69 32.21 6.80
N VAL A 470 -0.52 32.67 7.11
CA VAL A 470 -1.78 32.08 6.61
C VAL A 470 -2.44 33.01 5.60
N ASN A 471 -2.80 32.46 4.44
CA ASN A 471 -3.60 33.14 3.41
C ASN A 471 -4.98 32.46 3.27
N VAL A 472 -6.07 33.21 3.42
CA VAL A 472 -7.46 32.76 3.28
C VAL A 472 -8.16 33.59 2.21
N GLN A 473 -8.40 33.00 1.03
CA GLN A 473 -8.88 33.73 -0.14
C GLN A 473 -9.98 32.99 -0.90
N GLY A 474 -10.95 33.74 -1.46
CA GLY A 474 -11.96 33.21 -2.36
C GLY A 474 -12.96 32.23 -1.72
N CYS A 475 -13.00 32.14 -0.42
CA CYS A 475 -13.92 31.25 0.30
C CYS A 475 -15.36 31.75 0.19
N PHE A 476 -16.29 30.79 0.09
CA PHE A 476 -17.71 31.07 -0.08
C PHE A 476 -18.56 30.21 0.87
N PRO A 477 -18.66 30.59 2.15
CA PRO A 477 -19.45 29.86 3.13
C PRO A 477 -20.95 29.84 2.78
N THR A 478 -21.60 28.71 3.03
CA THR A 478 -23.06 28.60 2.91
C THR A 478 -23.78 29.46 3.98
N GLY A 479 -24.91 30.03 3.57
CA GLY A 479 -25.77 30.83 4.47
C GLY A 479 -26.18 30.06 5.72
N GLY A 480 -26.15 30.74 6.87
CA GLY A 480 -26.40 30.12 8.17
C GLY A 480 -25.15 29.65 8.91
N THR A 481 -23.96 29.67 8.28
CA THR A 481 -22.69 29.44 8.96
C THR A 481 -22.50 30.46 10.09
N SER A 482 -22.23 29.99 11.31
CA SER A 482 -22.21 30.85 12.51
C SER A 482 -20.95 31.70 12.57
N LEU A 483 -19.78 31.13 12.30
CA LEU A 483 -18.49 31.80 12.39
C LEU A 483 -17.60 31.39 11.23
N PHE A 484 -16.98 32.35 10.56
CA PHE A 484 -16.08 32.04 9.46
C PHE A 484 -14.68 31.62 9.92
N LEU A 485 -14.03 32.48 10.71
CA LEU A 485 -12.66 32.27 11.18
C LEU A 485 -12.56 32.39 12.69
N ASP A 486 -11.98 31.41 13.35
CA ASP A 486 -11.66 31.39 14.77
C ASP A 486 -10.13 31.32 14.97
N LEU A 487 -9.58 32.35 15.61
CA LEU A 487 -8.16 32.43 15.98
C LEU A 487 -8.03 32.07 17.46
N ILE A 488 -7.64 30.84 17.74
CA ILE A 488 -7.53 30.30 19.09
C ILE A 488 -6.13 30.58 19.65
N GLY A 489 -6.08 31.11 20.87
CA GLY A 489 -4.83 31.49 21.53
C GLY A 489 -4.21 32.78 21.00
N ALA A 490 -3.06 33.17 21.53
CA ALA A 490 -2.37 34.43 21.22
C ALA A 490 -1.19 34.31 20.25
N ALA A 491 -0.89 33.12 19.78
CA ALA A 491 0.31 32.84 18.97
C ALA A 491 0.04 32.81 17.45
N ASN A 492 -1.15 33.24 17.01
CA ASN A 492 -1.43 33.35 15.57
C ASN A 492 -0.83 34.65 15.02
N GLU A 493 -0.07 34.58 13.91
CA GLU A 493 0.52 35.78 13.31
C GLU A 493 0.59 35.69 11.78
N SER A 494 0.69 36.87 11.15
CA SER A 494 0.76 37.01 9.68
C SER A 494 -0.43 36.34 8.98
N ILE A 495 -1.65 36.59 9.47
CA ILE A 495 -2.90 36.07 8.91
C ILE A 495 -3.47 37.06 7.91
N TYR A 496 -3.60 36.66 6.66
CA TYR A 496 -4.14 37.48 5.57
C TYR A 496 -5.46 36.89 5.06
N VAL A 497 -6.55 37.67 5.13
CA VAL A 497 -7.91 37.25 4.77
C VAL A 497 -8.48 38.23 3.76
N HIS A 498 -8.70 37.81 2.51
CA HIS A 498 -9.16 38.72 1.46
C HIS A 498 -9.98 38.03 0.37
N GLY A 499 -10.80 38.81 -0.35
CA GLY A 499 -11.57 38.32 -1.51
C GLY A 499 -12.57 37.21 -1.18
N ASN A 500 -13.00 37.07 0.07
CA ASN A 500 -13.98 36.09 0.51
C ASN A 500 -15.39 36.64 0.44
N ASN A 501 -16.39 35.84 0.04
CA ASN A 501 -17.80 36.24 0.09
C ASN A 501 -18.43 35.82 1.42
N LEU A 502 -18.46 36.73 2.38
CA LEU A 502 -18.91 36.49 3.75
C LEU A 502 -20.29 37.08 4.06
N ALA A 503 -21.03 37.58 3.07
CA ALA A 503 -22.32 38.27 3.25
C ALA A 503 -23.39 37.41 3.97
N ARG A 504 -23.25 36.10 4.00
CA ARG A 504 -24.22 35.17 4.61
C ARG A 504 -23.76 34.54 5.92
N VAL A 505 -22.61 34.97 6.45
CA VAL A 505 -22.03 34.46 7.71
C VAL A 505 -22.53 35.33 8.87
N LYS A 506 -22.87 34.71 10.00
CA LYS A 506 -23.36 35.49 11.16
C LYS A 506 -22.23 36.27 11.84
N GLN A 507 -21.04 35.70 11.94
CA GLN A 507 -19.85 36.35 12.50
C GLN A 507 -18.63 36.02 11.67
N ILE A 508 -17.84 37.02 11.32
CA ILE A 508 -16.70 36.85 10.41
C ILE A 508 -15.47 36.31 11.16
N LEU A 509 -15.18 36.90 12.34
CA LEU A 509 -13.95 36.59 13.07
C LEU A 509 -14.24 36.50 14.57
N ARG A 510 -13.58 35.57 15.23
CA ARG A 510 -13.45 35.45 16.67
C ARG A 510 -11.99 35.24 17.05
N GLY A 511 -11.57 35.73 18.20
CA GLY A 511 -10.23 35.54 18.74
C GLY A 511 -9.43 36.83 18.83
N THR A 512 -8.21 36.71 19.35
CA THR A 512 -7.31 37.86 19.58
C THR A 512 -6.15 37.80 18.61
N TYR A 513 -5.76 38.96 18.08
CA TYR A 513 -4.58 39.13 17.23
C TYR A 513 -3.91 40.45 17.57
N LYS A 514 -2.60 40.54 17.41
CA LYS A 514 -1.85 41.78 17.59
C LYS A 514 -2.02 42.67 16.36
N SER A 515 -2.09 44.00 16.58
CA SER A 515 -2.10 44.97 15.49
C SER A 515 -0.93 44.72 14.53
N GLY A 516 -1.21 44.64 13.22
CA GLY A 516 -0.21 44.26 12.20
C GLY A 516 -0.04 42.76 11.95
N GLN A 517 -0.61 41.87 12.76
CA GLN A 517 -0.58 40.42 12.57
C GLN A 517 -1.78 39.86 11.79
N PHE A 518 -2.81 40.69 11.63
CA PHE A 518 -4.01 40.35 10.86
C PHE A 518 -4.28 41.44 9.82
N THR A 519 -4.42 41.06 8.57
CA THR A 519 -4.80 41.96 7.46
C THR A 519 -6.05 41.42 6.79
N SER A 520 -7.06 42.26 6.62
CA SER A 520 -8.33 41.89 6.00
C SER A 520 -8.83 43.04 5.10
N ASN A 521 -9.41 42.67 3.96
CA ASN A 521 -10.18 43.60 3.13
C ASN A 521 -11.62 43.78 3.62
N ILE A 522 -11.96 43.19 4.77
CA ILE A 522 -13.25 43.28 5.41
C ILE A 522 -13.27 44.58 6.25
N ASN A 523 -14.29 45.37 6.08
CA ASN A 523 -14.43 46.65 6.81
C ASN A 523 -14.50 46.39 8.34
N PRO A 524 -13.62 46.96 9.19
CA PRO A 524 -13.61 46.70 10.62
C PRO A 524 -14.93 47.02 11.35
N SER A 525 -15.79 47.81 10.76
CA SER A 525 -17.14 48.13 11.31
C SER A 525 -18.12 46.95 11.22
N GLU A 526 -17.82 45.88 10.47
CA GLU A 526 -18.66 44.68 10.35
C GLU A 526 -18.21 43.53 11.26
N THR A 527 -17.18 43.73 12.07
CA THR A 527 -16.60 42.71 12.98
C THR A 527 -17.15 42.80 14.41
N LYS A 528 -18.41 43.18 14.60
CA LYS A 528 -19.07 43.16 15.93
C LYS A 528 -19.71 41.83 16.23
#